data_df6d206518779613e680b66d618238b1
#
_entry.id   df6d206518779613e680b66d618238b1
#
_cell.length_a   1.000
_cell.length_b   1.000
_cell.length_c   1.000
_cell.angle_alpha   90.00
_cell.angle_beta   90.00
_cell.angle_gamma   90.00
#
_symmetry.space_group_name_H-M   'P 1'
#
loop_
_entity.id
_entity.type
_entity.pdbx_description
1 polymer ?
#
loop_
_entity_poly.entity_id
_entity_poly.type
_entity_poly.pdbx_seq_one_letter_code
_entity_poly.pdbx_strand_id
1 'polypeptide(L)'
;MALKDMLKKSDKDSRELLVSLDIGTEVVKALIAEVKDDELKIIGVGRKQQEMGDMHSGAIADIAGVVANCEEALSEAEDQAGVQGKRVVIGIAGELVKGVTNTIRYRRPQPNKPLDIAEMEFIIEKVQERAQGKAQAQIALETGNEDVEVKLVNSALVSIHIDGYKVSNPISFQGRDVAVQIYTAFAPMVHIGALEKVADELALDLVAVAAEPFAVSRSVLGSDTDSNFTAILADIGGGTTDIAVVNDGGVEGTKMFGIGGRSFTRTIAADLDLSFKDAEKLKLNIDNENLKPSVKKKVDAAIDKTLEVWLSGVELALNDFDNVDYLPNRILLCGGGSSLQKITEALKTRRWPEDLPFTKKPVVQYINPSDITGIIDETGDVSDHTFVTAMGLLRVGYDTIIGSQDGNSLVEKVNRLLKI
;
A
#
# COMPACT_ATOMS: atom_id res chain seq x y z
N MET A 1 -40.72 31.70 -13.29
CA MET A 1 -40.31 31.19 -11.94
C MET A 1 -39.56 29.86 -12.01
N ALA A 2 -39.43 29.22 -13.16
CA ALA A 2 -38.82 27.88 -13.30
C ALA A 2 -37.33 27.87 -13.69
N LEU A 3 -36.74 28.94 -14.20
CA LEU A 3 -35.33 28.96 -14.65
C LEU A 3 -34.35 29.32 -13.52
N LYS A 4 -34.80 30.04 -12.47
CA LYS A 4 -34.01 30.36 -11.27
C LYS A 4 -33.91 29.22 -10.30
N ASP A 5 -34.84 28.27 -10.31
CA ASP A 5 -34.82 27.08 -9.46
C ASP A 5 -34.00 25.93 -10.09
N MET A 6 -33.82 25.90 -11.40
CA MET A 6 -32.89 24.96 -12.06
C MET A 6 -31.42 25.38 -11.92
N LEU A 7 -31.10 26.67 -11.82
CA LEU A 7 -29.74 27.17 -11.60
C LEU A 7 -29.32 27.05 -10.11
N LYS A 8 -30.27 26.89 -9.18
CA LYS A 8 -29.96 26.62 -7.78
C LYS A 8 -29.72 25.14 -7.45
N LYS A 9 -29.92 24.23 -8.41
CA LYS A 9 -29.67 22.79 -8.21
C LYS A 9 -28.25 22.36 -8.57
N SER A 10 -27.41 23.25 -9.18
CA SER A 10 -26.01 22.95 -9.53
C SER A 10 -24.98 23.39 -8.50
N ASP A 11 -25.40 24.00 -7.38
CA ASP A 11 -24.49 24.56 -6.34
C ASP A 11 -24.60 23.84 -4.98
N LYS A 12 -25.10 22.59 -4.98
CA LYS A 12 -25.42 21.91 -3.72
C LYS A 12 -24.37 20.91 -3.23
N ASP A 13 -23.27 20.66 -3.95
CA ASP A 13 -22.23 19.78 -3.46
C ASP A 13 -20.85 20.33 -3.81
N SER A 14 -20.42 21.38 -3.09
CA SER A 14 -19.03 21.87 -3.10
C SER A 14 -18.13 21.00 -2.18
N ARG A 15 -18.61 19.81 -1.75
CA ARG A 15 -17.80 18.89 -0.94
C ARG A 15 -16.64 18.38 -1.77
N GLU A 16 -15.47 18.46 -1.23
CA GLU A 16 -14.28 17.86 -1.81
C GLU A 16 -14.24 16.38 -1.43
N LEU A 17 -14.60 15.52 -2.39
CA LEU A 17 -14.71 14.07 -2.19
C LEU A 17 -13.51 13.33 -2.79
N LEU A 18 -13.07 12.30 -2.09
CA LEU A 18 -12.03 11.37 -2.53
C LEU A 18 -12.52 9.94 -2.35
N VAL A 19 -12.28 9.11 -3.35
CA VAL A 19 -12.57 7.68 -3.36
C VAL A 19 -11.27 6.90 -3.26
N SER A 20 -11.23 5.85 -2.45
CA SER A 20 -10.21 4.80 -2.57
C SER A 20 -10.84 3.51 -3.06
N LEU A 21 -10.18 2.85 -4.01
CA LEU A 21 -10.49 1.48 -4.44
C LEU A 21 -9.30 0.57 -4.11
N ASP A 22 -9.48 -0.24 -3.08
CA ASP A 22 -8.61 -1.35 -2.74
C ASP A 22 -9.10 -2.58 -3.50
N ILE A 23 -8.48 -2.86 -4.67
CA ILE A 23 -8.85 -3.97 -5.55
C ILE A 23 -8.10 -5.23 -5.11
N GLY A 24 -8.49 -5.76 -3.95
CA GLY A 24 -7.87 -6.95 -3.39
C GLY A 24 -8.22 -8.23 -4.16
N THR A 25 -7.35 -9.25 -4.08
CA THR A 25 -7.57 -10.55 -4.74
C THR A 25 -8.85 -11.26 -4.27
N GLU A 26 -9.28 -11.04 -3.03
CA GLU A 26 -10.47 -11.69 -2.45
C GLU A 26 -11.66 -10.74 -2.34
N VAL A 27 -11.43 -9.48 -1.98
CA VAL A 27 -12.48 -8.49 -1.73
C VAL A 27 -12.04 -7.15 -2.28
N VAL A 28 -12.91 -6.53 -3.07
CA VAL A 28 -12.82 -5.09 -3.40
C VAL A 28 -13.39 -4.30 -2.23
N LYS A 29 -12.71 -3.23 -1.82
CA LYS A 29 -13.21 -2.26 -0.86
C LYS A 29 -13.21 -0.87 -1.48
N ALA A 30 -14.34 -0.18 -1.36
CA ALA A 30 -14.50 1.21 -1.76
C ALA A 30 -14.74 2.06 -0.51
N LEU A 31 -13.96 3.13 -0.33
CA LEU A 31 -14.23 4.13 0.68
C LEU A 31 -14.46 5.48 0.00
N ILE A 32 -15.47 6.21 0.47
CA ILE A 32 -15.71 7.60 0.08
C ILE A 32 -15.43 8.47 1.29
N ALA A 33 -14.53 9.43 1.14
CA ALA A 33 -14.21 10.39 2.17
C ALA A 33 -14.46 11.83 1.72
N GLU A 34 -14.97 12.66 2.63
CA GLU A 34 -15.03 14.11 2.50
C GLU A 34 -13.76 14.71 3.08
N VAL A 35 -13.11 15.61 2.32
CA VAL A 35 -11.97 16.40 2.81
C VAL A 35 -12.54 17.63 3.53
N LYS A 36 -12.31 17.71 4.83
CA LYS A 36 -12.83 18.79 5.66
C LYS A 36 -11.91 19.08 6.84
N ASP A 37 -11.60 20.36 7.07
CA ASP A 37 -10.77 20.82 8.19
C ASP A 37 -9.40 20.12 8.28
N ASP A 38 -8.76 19.88 7.12
CA ASP A 38 -7.50 19.13 6.95
C ASP A 38 -7.57 17.66 7.37
N GLU A 39 -8.78 17.09 7.50
CA GLU A 39 -9.03 15.71 7.81
C GLU A 39 -9.83 15.01 6.69
N LEU A 40 -9.69 13.70 6.62
CA LEU A 40 -10.49 12.83 5.76
C LEU A 40 -11.60 12.19 6.60
N LYS A 41 -12.86 12.46 6.26
CA LYS A 41 -14.03 11.88 6.94
C LYS A 41 -14.65 10.82 6.06
N ILE A 42 -14.51 9.55 6.41
CA ILE A 42 -15.13 8.45 5.68
C ILE A 42 -16.63 8.51 5.91
N ILE A 43 -17.38 8.69 4.82
CA ILE A 43 -18.84 8.85 4.81
C ILE A 43 -19.56 7.73 4.05
N GLY A 44 -18.79 6.87 3.35
CA GLY A 44 -19.35 5.72 2.64
C GLY A 44 -18.34 4.59 2.56
N VAL A 45 -18.83 3.36 2.74
CA VAL A 45 -18.08 2.12 2.72
C VAL A 45 -18.81 1.10 1.87
N GLY A 46 -18.10 0.45 0.96
CA GLY A 46 -18.65 -0.65 0.18
C GLY A 46 -17.66 -1.79 0.02
N ARG A 47 -18.18 -3.01 -0.14
CA ARG A 47 -17.39 -4.23 -0.28
C ARG A 47 -18.01 -5.17 -1.29
N LYS A 48 -17.16 -5.80 -2.10
CA LYS A 48 -17.59 -6.86 -3.00
C LYS A 48 -16.57 -7.97 -3.04
N GLN A 49 -17.02 -9.22 -2.90
CA GLN A 49 -16.17 -10.38 -3.07
C GLN A 49 -15.85 -10.58 -4.54
N GLN A 50 -14.56 -10.81 -4.85
CA GLN A 50 -14.07 -11.13 -6.19
C GLN A 50 -14.38 -12.58 -6.55
N GLU A 51 -14.65 -12.82 -7.82
CA GLU A 51 -14.70 -14.19 -8.35
C GLU A 51 -13.27 -14.77 -8.48
N MET A 52 -13.18 -16.10 -8.53
CA MET A 52 -11.88 -16.78 -8.50
C MET A 52 -10.95 -16.45 -9.69
N GLY A 53 -11.53 -16.06 -10.82
CA GLY A 53 -10.79 -15.76 -12.06
C GLY A 53 -10.42 -14.30 -12.25
N ASP A 54 -10.97 -13.39 -11.46
CA ASP A 54 -10.86 -11.95 -11.69
C ASP A 54 -9.45 -11.43 -11.38
N MET A 55 -8.84 -11.97 -10.33
CA MET A 55 -7.51 -11.56 -9.84
C MET A 55 -6.59 -12.75 -9.63
N HIS A 56 -5.32 -12.59 -9.95
CA HIS A 56 -4.26 -13.57 -9.69
C HIS A 56 -3.06 -12.89 -9.01
N SER A 57 -2.75 -13.29 -7.77
CA SER A 57 -1.59 -12.80 -7.00
C SER A 57 -1.43 -11.28 -7.03
N GLY A 58 -2.52 -10.54 -6.77
CA GLY A 58 -2.55 -9.08 -6.75
C GLY A 58 -2.67 -8.40 -8.12
N ALA A 59 -2.63 -9.15 -9.22
CA ALA A 59 -2.80 -8.60 -10.57
C ALA A 59 -4.19 -8.89 -11.13
N ILE A 60 -4.73 -7.94 -11.92
CA ILE A 60 -5.99 -8.11 -12.64
C ILE A 60 -5.80 -9.14 -13.74
N ALA A 61 -6.64 -10.18 -13.74
CA ALA A 61 -6.67 -11.23 -14.75
C ALA A 61 -7.87 -11.09 -15.70
N ASP A 62 -9.01 -10.61 -15.19
CA ASP A 62 -10.20 -10.25 -15.97
C ASP A 62 -10.67 -8.83 -15.60
N ILE A 63 -10.47 -7.89 -16.53
CA ILE A 63 -10.85 -6.49 -16.33
C ILE A 63 -12.37 -6.36 -16.18
N ALA A 64 -13.17 -7.08 -16.99
CA ALA A 64 -14.62 -6.94 -16.96
C ALA A 64 -15.20 -7.45 -15.63
N GLY A 65 -14.71 -8.56 -15.11
CA GLY A 65 -15.10 -9.10 -13.80
C GLY A 65 -14.74 -8.13 -12.67
N VAL A 66 -13.50 -7.60 -12.69
CA VAL A 66 -13.06 -6.61 -11.70
C VAL A 66 -13.87 -5.33 -11.75
N VAL A 67 -14.18 -4.80 -12.96
CA VAL A 67 -15.03 -3.60 -13.13
C VAL A 67 -16.41 -3.84 -12.50
N ALA A 68 -17.05 -4.96 -12.78
CA ALA A 68 -18.37 -5.26 -12.22
C ALA A 68 -18.34 -5.32 -10.68
N ASN A 69 -17.30 -5.93 -10.10
CA ASN A 69 -17.14 -5.99 -8.63
C ASN A 69 -16.84 -4.61 -8.02
N CYS A 70 -16.03 -3.79 -8.70
CA CYS A 70 -15.75 -2.42 -8.28
C CYS A 70 -17.00 -1.54 -8.34
N GLU A 71 -17.82 -1.69 -9.40
CA GLU A 71 -19.08 -0.97 -9.55
C GLU A 71 -20.06 -1.28 -8.39
N GLU A 72 -20.19 -2.56 -8.01
CA GLU A 72 -21.05 -2.94 -6.89
C GLU A 72 -20.51 -2.37 -5.56
N ALA A 73 -19.21 -2.48 -5.30
CA ALA A 73 -18.62 -1.92 -4.07
C ALA A 73 -18.72 -0.39 -4.03
N LEU A 74 -18.49 0.28 -5.15
CA LEU A 74 -18.60 1.74 -5.24
C LEU A 74 -20.06 2.19 -5.04
N SER A 75 -21.03 1.51 -5.68
CA SER A 75 -22.45 1.80 -5.51
C SER A 75 -22.91 1.67 -4.06
N GLU A 76 -22.47 0.64 -3.34
CA GLU A 76 -22.76 0.47 -1.91
C GLU A 76 -22.21 1.64 -1.09
N ALA A 77 -20.97 2.08 -1.36
CA ALA A 77 -20.36 3.23 -0.69
C ALA A 77 -21.08 4.55 -1.02
N GLU A 78 -21.49 4.75 -2.29
CA GLU A 78 -22.24 5.93 -2.73
C GLU A 78 -23.65 5.99 -2.12
N ASP A 79 -24.34 4.86 -2.03
CA ASP A 79 -25.66 4.76 -1.40
C ASP A 79 -25.59 5.13 0.09
N GLN A 80 -24.56 4.67 0.81
CA GLN A 80 -24.35 5.03 2.20
C GLN A 80 -23.95 6.50 2.37
N ALA A 81 -23.06 7.01 1.52
CA ALA A 81 -22.60 8.41 1.55
C ALA A 81 -23.70 9.40 1.11
N GLY A 82 -24.68 8.95 0.32
CA GLY A 82 -25.69 9.80 -0.33
C GLY A 82 -25.14 10.74 -1.38
N VAL A 83 -23.92 10.49 -1.88
CA VAL A 83 -23.20 11.29 -2.87
C VAL A 83 -22.32 10.41 -3.73
N GLN A 84 -21.99 10.89 -4.94
CA GLN A 84 -21.08 10.20 -5.85
C GLN A 84 -19.68 10.83 -5.79
N GLY A 85 -18.67 10.00 -5.59
CA GLY A 85 -17.27 10.39 -5.70
C GLY A 85 -16.76 10.23 -7.13
N LYS A 86 -15.91 11.16 -7.61
CA LYS A 86 -15.31 11.07 -8.94
C LYS A 86 -13.80 10.87 -8.92
N ARG A 87 -13.11 11.49 -7.98
CA ARG A 87 -11.64 11.38 -7.87
C ARG A 87 -11.28 10.12 -7.11
N VAL A 88 -10.49 9.24 -7.76
CA VAL A 88 -10.16 7.93 -7.20
C VAL A 88 -8.67 7.72 -7.05
N VAL A 89 -8.28 7.04 -5.99
CA VAL A 89 -6.96 6.42 -5.82
C VAL A 89 -7.14 4.90 -5.82
N ILE A 90 -6.32 4.22 -6.60
CA ILE A 90 -6.39 2.75 -6.74
C ILE A 90 -5.11 2.13 -6.22
N GLY A 91 -5.24 1.06 -5.42
CA GLY A 91 -4.13 0.25 -4.96
C GLY A 91 -3.53 -0.61 -6.06
N ILE A 92 -2.21 -0.81 -6.00
CA ILE A 92 -1.52 -1.82 -6.80
C ILE A 92 -0.68 -2.70 -5.89
N ALA A 93 -0.85 -4.02 -6.04
CA ALA A 93 -0.06 -5.05 -5.38
C ALA A 93 0.53 -6.02 -6.40
N GLY A 94 1.26 -7.02 -5.93
CA GLY A 94 1.80 -8.09 -6.75
C GLY A 94 3.33 -8.09 -6.83
N GLU A 95 3.88 -9.28 -7.11
CA GLU A 95 5.33 -9.54 -7.05
C GLU A 95 6.16 -8.65 -7.99
N LEU A 96 5.56 -8.15 -9.08
CA LEU A 96 6.23 -7.29 -10.06
C LEU A 96 6.21 -5.79 -9.68
N VAL A 97 5.59 -5.42 -8.55
CA VAL A 97 5.72 -4.05 -8.01
C VAL A 97 7.00 -3.98 -7.20
N LYS A 98 7.96 -3.15 -7.63
CA LYS A 98 9.28 -3.05 -7.02
C LYS A 98 9.45 -1.72 -6.30
N GLY A 99 9.48 -1.77 -4.96
CA GLY A 99 9.66 -0.61 -4.11
C GLY A 99 10.99 -0.68 -3.37
N VAL A 100 11.86 0.34 -3.59
CA VAL A 100 13.19 0.40 -2.99
C VAL A 100 13.61 1.82 -2.70
N THR A 101 14.32 2.02 -1.59
CA THR A 101 14.97 3.28 -1.27
C THR A 101 16.38 3.31 -1.85
N ASN A 102 16.61 4.30 -2.67
CA ASN A 102 17.92 4.54 -3.29
C ASN A 102 18.55 5.80 -2.72
N THR A 103 19.86 5.73 -2.48
CA THR A 103 20.68 6.88 -2.09
C THR A 103 21.55 7.32 -3.25
N ILE A 104 21.47 8.59 -3.62
CA ILE A 104 22.46 9.22 -4.48
C ILE A 104 23.30 10.19 -3.66
N ARG A 105 24.60 10.11 -3.84
CA ARG A 105 25.56 11.10 -3.34
C ARG A 105 25.98 11.97 -4.52
N TYR A 106 25.63 13.25 -4.44
CA TYR A 106 25.96 14.24 -5.46
C TYR A 106 27.02 15.20 -4.91
N ARG A 107 28.16 15.24 -5.60
CA ARG A 107 29.22 16.19 -5.28
C ARG A 107 29.01 17.47 -6.06
N ARG A 108 28.65 18.54 -5.35
CA ARG A 108 28.32 19.83 -5.96
C ARG A 108 29.51 20.49 -6.60
N PRO A 109 29.41 20.99 -7.84
CA PRO A 109 30.51 21.71 -8.51
C PRO A 109 30.76 23.08 -7.86
N GLN A 110 29.77 23.69 -7.21
CA GLN A 110 29.83 25.00 -6.56
C GLN A 110 29.41 24.94 -5.10
N PRO A 111 30.25 24.40 -4.19
CA PRO A 111 29.86 24.14 -2.80
C PRO A 111 29.51 25.41 -1.99
N ASN A 112 30.03 26.56 -2.39
CA ASN A 112 29.80 27.85 -1.73
C ASN A 112 28.54 28.58 -2.27
N LYS A 113 27.92 28.10 -3.35
CA LYS A 113 26.63 28.59 -3.83
C LYS A 113 25.52 27.96 -2.98
N PRO A 114 24.53 28.74 -2.50
CA PRO A 114 23.34 28.16 -1.88
C PRO A 114 22.66 27.15 -2.80
N LEU A 115 22.21 26.04 -2.23
CA LEU A 115 21.44 25.02 -2.96
C LEU A 115 20.09 25.63 -3.38
N ASP A 116 19.75 25.52 -4.65
CA ASP A 116 18.50 26.00 -5.21
C ASP A 116 17.59 24.83 -5.65
N ILE A 117 16.36 25.18 -6.03
CA ILE A 117 15.34 24.18 -6.42
C ILE A 117 15.79 23.42 -7.68
N ALA A 118 16.36 24.11 -8.67
CA ALA A 118 16.75 23.49 -9.94
C ALA A 118 17.87 22.45 -9.72
N GLU A 119 18.80 22.71 -8.79
CA GLU A 119 19.84 21.73 -8.43
C GLU A 119 19.24 20.51 -7.69
N MET A 120 18.23 20.74 -6.83
CA MET A 120 17.48 19.63 -6.18
C MET A 120 16.68 18.82 -7.17
N GLU A 121 15.98 19.46 -8.10
CA GLU A 121 15.25 18.79 -9.21
C GLU A 121 16.17 17.86 -9.98
N PHE A 122 17.32 18.38 -10.41
CA PHE A 122 18.33 17.57 -11.11
C PHE A 122 18.80 16.36 -10.31
N ILE A 123 19.04 16.52 -8.99
CA ILE A 123 19.45 15.41 -8.13
C ILE A 123 18.34 14.35 -8.03
N ILE A 124 17.09 14.77 -7.83
CA ILE A 124 15.91 13.89 -7.71
C ILE A 124 15.72 13.10 -9.01
N GLU A 125 15.73 13.76 -10.17
CA GLU A 125 15.62 13.10 -11.48
C GLU A 125 16.68 12.02 -11.65
N LYS A 126 17.93 12.29 -11.27
CA LYS A 126 19.01 11.30 -11.33
C LYS A 126 18.80 10.09 -10.41
N VAL A 127 18.17 10.28 -9.23
CA VAL A 127 17.79 9.16 -8.36
C VAL A 127 16.72 8.31 -9.04
N GLN A 128 15.68 8.95 -9.59
CA GLN A 128 14.56 8.27 -10.23
C GLN A 128 14.98 7.51 -11.49
N GLU A 129 15.77 8.12 -12.38
CA GLU A 129 16.32 7.45 -13.57
C GLU A 129 17.11 6.18 -13.21
N ARG A 130 17.98 6.27 -12.18
CA ARG A 130 18.76 5.11 -11.74
C ARG A 130 17.87 4.03 -11.12
N ALA A 131 16.87 4.42 -10.34
CA ALA A 131 15.94 3.51 -9.72
C ALA A 131 15.08 2.80 -10.79
N GLN A 132 14.60 3.51 -11.80
CA GLN A 132 13.85 2.95 -12.93
C GLN A 132 14.64 1.89 -13.68
N GLY A 133 15.91 2.19 -14.03
CA GLY A 133 16.75 1.22 -14.72
C GLY A 133 16.99 -0.06 -13.91
N LYS A 134 17.15 0.05 -12.58
CA LYS A 134 17.26 -1.12 -11.69
C LYS A 134 15.97 -1.93 -11.63
N ALA A 135 14.84 -1.25 -11.46
CA ALA A 135 13.53 -1.92 -11.39
C ALA A 135 13.21 -2.64 -12.71
N GLN A 136 13.46 -1.99 -13.84
CA GLN A 136 13.28 -2.59 -15.17
C GLN A 136 14.14 -3.83 -15.35
N ALA A 137 15.43 -3.75 -15.02
CA ALA A 137 16.36 -4.89 -15.13
C ALA A 137 15.92 -6.07 -14.23
N GLN A 138 15.47 -5.78 -13.02
CA GLN A 138 14.99 -6.81 -12.09
C GLN A 138 13.71 -7.48 -12.62
N ILE A 139 12.72 -6.70 -13.07
CA ILE A 139 11.47 -7.22 -13.63
C ILE A 139 11.74 -8.00 -14.91
N ALA A 140 12.64 -7.52 -15.78
CA ALA A 140 13.06 -8.24 -16.99
C ALA A 140 13.64 -9.62 -16.66
N LEU A 141 14.50 -9.70 -15.63
CA LEU A 141 15.08 -10.97 -15.18
C LEU A 141 14.01 -11.94 -14.65
N GLU A 142 13.07 -11.44 -13.84
CA GLU A 142 12.01 -12.25 -13.23
C GLU A 142 10.97 -12.74 -14.24
N THR A 143 10.66 -11.92 -15.25
CA THR A 143 9.66 -12.24 -16.27
C THR A 143 10.23 -12.89 -17.51
N GLY A 144 11.55 -12.83 -17.71
CA GLY A 144 12.21 -13.23 -18.95
C GLY A 144 11.90 -12.30 -20.14
N ASN A 145 11.34 -11.11 -19.90
CA ASN A 145 11.01 -10.12 -20.93
C ASN A 145 11.95 -8.91 -20.81
N GLU A 146 12.92 -8.81 -21.72
CA GLU A 146 13.89 -7.72 -21.75
C GLU A 146 13.27 -6.36 -22.13
N ASP A 147 12.15 -6.38 -22.86
CA ASP A 147 11.45 -5.19 -23.36
C ASP A 147 10.34 -4.71 -22.41
N VAL A 148 10.33 -5.16 -21.15
CA VAL A 148 9.30 -4.75 -20.19
C VAL A 148 9.37 -3.25 -19.92
N GLU A 149 8.26 -2.56 -20.14
CA GLU A 149 8.12 -1.15 -19.77
C GLU A 149 7.62 -1.04 -18.32
N VAL A 150 8.25 -0.15 -17.55
CA VAL A 150 7.89 0.13 -16.17
C VAL A 150 7.56 1.59 -15.97
N LYS A 151 6.57 1.86 -15.13
CA LYS A 151 6.15 3.21 -14.75
C LYS A 151 6.38 3.42 -13.26
N LEU A 152 6.79 4.65 -12.90
CA LEU A 152 6.87 5.08 -11.51
C LEU A 152 5.45 5.17 -10.93
N VAL A 153 5.23 4.48 -9.83
CA VAL A 153 3.95 4.43 -9.09
C VAL A 153 3.98 5.41 -7.92
N ASN A 154 5.03 5.32 -7.11
CA ASN A 154 5.22 6.21 -5.96
C ASN A 154 6.65 6.67 -5.86
N SER A 155 6.82 7.88 -5.32
CA SER A 155 8.11 8.43 -4.94
C SER A 155 7.94 9.22 -3.63
N ALA A 156 8.85 9.01 -2.67
CA ALA A 156 8.83 9.72 -1.40
C ALA A 156 10.24 10.01 -0.90
N LEU A 157 10.44 11.23 -0.42
CA LEU A 157 11.70 11.61 0.22
C LEU A 157 11.83 10.91 1.57
N VAL A 158 12.96 10.23 1.79
CA VAL A 158 13.29 9.57 3.05
C VAL A 158 14.21 10.46 3.89
N SER A 159 15.31 10.92 3.30
CA SER A 159 16.22 11.84 3.99
C SER A 159 17.11 12.65 3.03
N ILE A 160 17.55 13.80 3.51
CA ILE A 160 18.57 14.60 2.84
C ILE A 160 19.71 14.88 3.82
N HIS A 161 20.94 14.72 3.37
CA HIS A 161 22.13 15.03 4.13
C HIS A 161 23.02 15.98 3.32
N ILE A 162 23.57 17.00 3.98
CA ILE A 162 24.55 17.92 3.41
C ILE A 162 25.83 17.81 4.25
N ASP A 163 26.93 17.43 3.62
CA ASP A 163 28.22 17.16 4.27
C ASP A 163 28.10 16.23 5.50
N GLY A 164 27.17 15.24 5.42
CA GLY A 164 26.89 14.25 6.46
C GLY A 164 25.84 14.66 7.50
N TYR A 165 25.35 15.90 7.48
CA TYR A 165 24.32 16.38 8.43
C TYR A 165 22.92 16.23 7.81
N LYS A 166 21.99 15.58 8.52
CA LYS A 166 20.58 15.49 8.11
C LYS A 166 19.95 16.88 8.16
N VAL A 167 19.22 17.25 7.09
CA VAL A 167 18.49 18.53 6.98
C VAL A 167 17.07 18.27 6.51
N SER A 168 16.10 18.98 7.11
CA SER A 168 14.68 18.86 6.73
C SER A 168 14.36 19.68 5.47
N ASN A 169 15.03 20.82 5.26
CA ASN A 169 14.93 21.63 4.06
C ASN A 169 16.33 22.00 3.56
N PRO A 170 16.77 21.46 2.41
CA PRO A 170 18.12 21.67 1.91
C PRO A 170 18.31 23.02 1.23
N ILE A 171 17.23 23.73 0.88
CA ILE A 171 17.32 24.97 0.10
C ILE A 171 18.02 26.07 0.91
N SER A 172 18.86 26.81 0.22
CA SER A 172 19.73 27.86 0.77
C SER A 172 20.92 27.35 1.62
N PHE A 173 21.04 26.04 1.86
CA PHE A 173 22.26 25.50 2.45
C PHE A 173 23.43 25.54 1.49
N GLN A 174 24.62 25.72 2.03
CA GLN A 174 25.90 25.53 1.33
C GLN A 174 26.46 24.18 1.77
N GLY A 175 27.27 23.55 0.92
CA GLY A 175 27.91 22.28 1.22
C GLY A 175 28.44 21.64 -0.03
N ARG A 176 29.31 20.67 0.13
CA ARG A 176 29.99 19.98 -0.98
C ARG A 176 29.29 18.71 -1.40
N ASP A 177 28.92 17.90 -0.43
CA ASP A 177 28.36 16.57 -0.68
C ASP A 177 26.90 16.55 -0.25
N VAL A 178 25.99 16.36 -1.20
CA VAL A 178 24.56 16.20 -0.96
C VAL A 178 24.18 14.74 -1.16
N ALA A 179 23.68 14.10 -0.12
CA ALA A 179 23.11 12.75 -0.21
C ALA A 179 21.60 12.82 -0.06
N VAL A 180 20.89 12.28 -1.04
CA VAL A 180 19.42 12.23 -1.06
C VAL A 180 19.00 10.78 -1.09
N GLN A 181 18.14 10.40 -0.14
CA GLN A 181 17.48 9.10 -0.10
C GLN A 181 16.04 9.26 -0.53
N ILE A 182 15.62 8.49 -1.52
CA ILE A 182 14.27 8.51 -2.06
C ILE A 182 13.78 7.07 -2.15
N TYR A 183 12.61 6.81 -1.57
CA TYR A 183 11.83 5.63 -1.87
C TYR A 183 11.17 5.80 -3.23
N THR A 184 11.21 4.77 -4.06
CA THR A 184 10.54 4.71 -5.36
C THR A 184 9.92 3.35 -5.55
N ALA A 185 8.69 3.30 -6.04
CA ALA A 185 8.00 2.08 -6.45
C ALA A 185 7.69 2.13 -7.95
N PHE A 186 8.01 1.05 -8.65
CA PHE A 186 7.76 0.87 -10.08
C PHE A 186 6.91 -0.37 -10.31
N ALA A 187 6.05 -0.32 -11.33
CA ALA A 187 5.25 -1.45 -11.77
C ALA A 187 5.26 -1.57 -13.30
N PRO A 188 5.05 -2.77 -13.87
CA PRO A 188 4.89 -2.94 -15.30
C PRO A 188 3.70 -2.14 -15.85
N MET A 189 3.88 -1.55 -17.03
CA MET A 189 2.83 -0.76 -17.70
C MET A 189 1.54 -1.56 -17.91
N VAL A 190 1.62 -2.87 -18.15
CA VAL A 190 0.43 -3.71 -18.35
C VAL A 190 -0.47 -3.74 -17.11
N HIS A 191 0.10 -3.73 -15.89
CA HIS A 191 -0.68 -3.71 -14.65
C HIS A 191 -1.29 -2.33 -14.41
N ILE A 192 -0.53 -1.27 -14.66
CA ILE A 192 -1.03 0.10 -14.53
C ILE A 192 -2.14 0.38 -15.53
N GLY A 193 -1.95 -0.02 -16.80
CA GLY A 193 -2.97 0.13 -17.84
C GLY A 193 -4.28 -0.61 -17.53
N ALA A 194 -4.21 -1.76 -16.86
CA ALA A 194 -5.40 -2.47 -16.40
C ALA A 194 -6.16 -1.67 -15.34
N LEU A 195 -5.46 -1.04 -14.36
CA LEU A 195 -6.08 -0.18 -13.35
C LEU A 195 -6.63 1.12 -13.94
N GLU A 196 -5.90 1.75 -14.87
CA GLU A 196 -6.37 2.92 -15.63
C GLU A 196 -7.66 2.57 -16.37
N LYS A 197 -7.73 1.37 -17.00
CA LYS A 197 -8.94 0.91 -17.69
C LYS A 197 -10.12 0.69 -16.74
N VAL A 198 -9.88 0.16 -15.54
CA VAL A 198 -10.94 0.03 -14.51
C VAL A 198 -11.49 1.39 -14.13
N ALA A 199 -10.64 2.39 -13.88
CA ALA A 199 -11.08 3.75 -13.57
C ALA A 199 -11.91 4.36 -14.71
N ASP A 200 -11.47 4.18 -15.96
CA ASP A 200 -12.17 4.68 -17.15
C ASP A 200 -13.56 4.05 -17.30
N GLU A 201 -13.69 2.73 -17.14
CA GLU A 201 -14.99 2.03 -17.24
C GLU A 201 -15.97 2.44 -16.14
N LEU A 202 -15.46 2.81 -14.96
CA LEU A 202 -16.24 3.34 -13.85
C LEU A 202 -16.51 4.84 -13.95
N ALA A 203 -16.03 5.51 -15.00
CA ALA A 203 -16.11 6.96 -15.20
C ALA A 203 -15.54 7.77 -14.02
N LEU A 204 -14.43 7.29 -13.44
CA LEU A 204 -13.70 7.91 -12.34
C LEU A 204 -12.45 8.63 -12.83
N ASP A 205 -12.14 9.76 -12.22
CA ASP A 205 -10.93 10.54 -12.44
C ASP A 205 -9.79 9.94 -11.60
N LEU A 206 -8.87 9.21 -12.22
CA LEU A 206 -7.75 8.57 -11.52
C LEU A 206 -6.74 9.62 -11.05
N VAL A 207 -6.70 9.87 -9.74
CA VAL A 207 -5.77 10.81 -9.10
C VAL A 207 -4.37 10.21 -8.97
N ALA A 208 -4.31 8.95 -8.52
CA ALA A 208 -3.06 8.22 -8.35
C ALA A 208 -3.29 6.70 -8.36
N VAL A 209 -2.26 5.96 -8.77
CA VAL A 209 -2.08 4.55 -8.42
C VAL A 209 -1.06 4.50 -7.30
N ALA A 210 -1.30 3.72 -6.25
CA ALA A 210 -0.39 3.61 -5.13
C ALA A 210 -0.03 2.15 -4.80
N ALA A 211 1.26 1.87 -4.61
CA ALA A 211 1.69 0.58 -4.09
C ALA A 211 1.10 0.36 -2.69
N GLU A 212 0.41 -0.75 -2.47
CA GLU A 212 -0.33 -1.00 -1.23
C GLU A 212 0.53 -0.93 0.03
N PRO A 213 1.75 -1.52 0.11
CA PRO A 213 2.57 -1.38 1.29
C PRO A 213 3.07 0.06 1.54
N PHE A 214 3.20 0.87 0.48
CA PHE A 214 3.44 2.30 0.62
C PHE A 214 2.21 3.00 1.20
N ALA A 215 1.01 2.69 0.70
CA ALA A 215 -0.24 3.24 1.22
C ALA A 215 -0.44 2.90 2.70
N VAL A 216 -0.17 1.64 3.10
CA VAL A 216 -0.18 1.23 4.53
C VAL A 216 0.82 2.04 5.34
N SER A 217 2.03 2.29 4.83
CA SER A 217 3.01 3.13 5.54
C SER A 217 2.51 4.56 5.73
N ARG A 218 1.86 5.14 4.71
CA ARG A 218 1.27 6.48 4.80
C ARG A 218 0.11 6.57 5.79
N SER A 219 -0.66 5.49 5.97
CA SER A 219 -1.75 5.45 6.94
C SER A 219 -1.25 5.62 8.38
N VAL A 220 -0.14 4.97 8.73
CA VAL A 220 0.42 4.99 10.10
C VAL A 220 1.38 6.16 10.35
N LEU A 221 2.02 6.70 9.31
CA LEU A 221 2.93 7.84 9.41
C LEU A 221 2.18 9.18 9.42
N GLY A 222 1.01 9.22 8.78
CA GLY A 222 0.29 10.48 8.56
C GLY A 222 1.11 11.46 7.72
N SER A 223 0.99 12.77 8.00
CA SER A 223 1.73 13.85 7.35
C SER A 223 3.07 14.18 8.02
N ASP A 224 3.38 13.57 9.16
CA ASP A 224 4.59 13.87 9.92
C ASP A 224 5.81 13.18 9.30
N THR A 225 6.63 13.96 8.60
CA THR A 225 7.89 13.52 7.98
C THR A 225 9.05 13.43 8.98
N ASP A 226 8.90 14.00 10.18
CA ASP A 226 9.90 13.95 11.26
C ASP A 226 9.57 12.88 12.33
N SER A 227 8.66 11.99 12.01
CA SER A 227 8.24 10.89 12.87
C SER A 227 9.40 9.93 13.15
N ASN A 228 9.62 9.60 14.41
CA ASN A 228 10.54 8.52 14.84
C ASN A 228 9.88 7.14 14.74
N PHE A 229 8.88 6.97 13.89
CA PHE A 229 8.16 5.72 13.74
C PHE A 229 9.05 4.67 13.05
N THR A 230 9.22 3.55 13.70
CA THR A 230 10.05 2.43 13.21
C THR A 230 9.28 1.13 13.39
N ALA A 231 8.96 0.43 12.30
CA ALA A 231 8.21 -0.83 12.28
C ALA A 231 8.38 -1.59 10.95
N ILE A 232 8.09 -2.88 11.00
CA ILE A 232 7.75 -3.69 9.83
C ILE A 232 6.23 -3.68 9.70
N LEU A 233 5.71 -3.30 8.54
CA LEU A 233 4.30 -3.34 8.22
C LEU A 233 4.07 -4.54 7.30
N ALA A 234 3.09 -5.39 7.62
CA ALA A 234 2.76 -6.56 6.81
C ALA A 234 1.26 -6.59 6.52
N ASP A 235 0.92 -6.34 5.26
CA ASP A 235 -0.42 -6.55 4.72
C ASP A 235 -0.52 -7.97 4.19
N ILE A 236 -1.37 -8.77 4.80
CA ILE A 236 -1.60 -10.16 4.39
C ILE A 236 -2.98 -10.20 3.74
N GLY A 237 -2.97 -10.12 2.41
CA GLY A 237 -4.17 -10.13 1.59
C GLY A 237 -4.72 -11.52 1.29
N GLY A 238 -5.63 -11.60 0.31
CA GLY A 238 -6.14 -12.86 -0.21
C GLY A 238 -5.12 -13.59 -1.10
N GLY A 239 -4.40 -12.85 -1.95
CA GLY A 239 -3.45 -13.38 -2.92
C GLY A 239 -1.98 -13.18 -2.58
N THR A 240 -1.67 -12.09 -1.92
CA THR A 240 -0.31 -11.61 -1.64
C THR A 240 -0.06 -11.40 -0.16
N THR A 241 1.22 -11.31 0.18
CA THR A 241 1.72 -10.70 1.43
C THR A 241 2.67 -9.58 1.04
N ASP A 242 2.39 -8.38 1.54
CA ASP A 242 3.06 -7.15 1.19
C ASP A 242 3.74 -6.58 2.43
N ILE A 243 5.07 -6.42 2.37
CA ILE A 243 5.89 -6.01 3.51
C ILE A 243 6.52 -4.65 3.20
N ALA A 244 6.42 -3.71 4.13
CA ALA A 244 7.20 -2.48 4.13
C ALA A 244 8.06 -2.41 5.40
N VAL A 245 9.31 -2.00 5.27
CA VAL A 245 10.17 -1.66 6.40
C VAL A 245 10.25 -0.14 6.50
N VAL A 246 9.84 0.38 7.64
CA VAL A 246 9.88 1.82 7.97
C VAL A 246 10.88 2.02 9.09
N ASN A 247 11.78 3.00 8.93
CA ASN A 247 12.78 3.37 9.91
C ASN A 247 12.85 4.89 10.04
N ASP A 248 12.70 5.41 11.27
CA ASP A 248 12.68 6.84 11.56
C ASP A 248 11.76 7.65 10.62
N GLY A 249 10.56 7.14 10.38
CA GLY A 249 9.55 7.73 9.50
C GLY A 249 9.81 7.57 8.00
N GLY A 250 10.94 7.03 7.58
CA GLY A 250 11.28 6.76 6.18
C GLY A 250 10.97 5.33 5.76
N VAL A 251 10.42 5.14 4.57
CA VAL A 251 10.24 3.80 3.98
C VAL A 251 11.57 3.33 3.40
N GLU A 252 12.17 2.30 3.97
CA GLU A 252 13.43 1.72 3.48
C GLU A 252 13.24 0.86 2.23
N GLY A 253 12.05 0.30 2.07
CA GLY A 253 11.68 -0.48 0.91
C GLY A 253 10.38 -1.24 1.13
N THR A 254 9.94 -1.90 0.05
CA THR A 254 8.78 -2.80 0.08
C THR A 254 9.10 -4.10 -0.64
N LYS A 255 8.56 -5.20 -0.15
CA LYS A 255 8.65 -6.54 -0.76
C LYS A 255 7.27 -7.16 -0.80
N MET A 256 6.98 -7.86 -1.88
CA MET A 256 5.69 -8.53 -2.09
C MET A 256 5.93 -9.94 -2.57
N PHE A 257 5.12 -10.91 -2.11
CA PHE A 257 5.15 -12.28 -2.60
C PHE A 257 3.75 -12.89 -2.66
N GLY A 258 3.55 -13.82 -3.60
CA GLY A 258 2.24 -14.37 -4.02
C GLY A 258 1.66 -15.43 -3.09
N ILE A 259 1.81 -15.31 -1.77
CA ILE A 259 1.19 -16.20 -0.79
C ILE A 259 0.33 -15.38 0.16
N GLY A 260 -0.98 -15.56 0.07
CA GLY A 260 -1.98 -14.93 0.94
C GLY A 260 -3.05 -15.93 1.37
N GLY A 261 -4.18 -15.45 1.86
CA GLY A 261 -5.28 -16.24 2.41
C GLY A 261 -5.78 -17.37 1.51
N ARG A 262 -5.83 -17.16 0.18
CA ARG A 262 -6.25 -18.17 -0.81
C ARG A 262 -5.31 -19.36 -0.88
N SER A 263 -4.02 -19.20 -0.57
CA SER A 263 -3.06 -20.32 -0.56
C SER A 263 -3.39 -21.30 0.55
N PHE A 264 -3.78 -20.82 1.73
CA PHE A 264 -4.25 -21.67 2.83
C PHE A 264 -5.53 -22.43 2.44
N THR A 265 -6.47 -21.76 1.80
CA THR A 265 -7.73 -22.35 1.34
C THR A 265 -7.48 -23.44 0.30
N ARG A 266 -6.58 -23.20 -0.66
CA ARG A 266 -6.21 -24.21 -1.67
C ARG A 266 -5.62 -25.48 -1.05
N THR A 267 -4.77 -25.33 -0.05
CA THR A 267 -4.18 -26.48 0.67
C THR A 267 -5.25 -27.26 1.43
N ILE A 268 -6.18 -26.57 2.10
CA ILE A 268 -7.32 -27.21 2.78
C ILE A 268 -8.20 -27.96 1.76
N ALA A 269 -8.52 -27.33 0.64
CA ALA A 269 -9.32 -27.92 -0.43
C ALA A 269 -8.68 -29.22 -0.96
N ALA A 270 -7.38 -29.17 -1.26
CA ALA A 270 -6.62 -30.31 -1.77
C ALA A 270 -6.50 -31.46 -0.74
N ASP A 271 -6.16 -31.14 0.50
CA ASP A 271 -5.92 -32.16 1.55
C ASP A 271 -7.22 -32.83 2.04
N LEU A 272 -8.36 -32.14 1.94
CA LEU A 272 -9.65 -32.65 2.39
C LEU A 272 -10.60 -33.06 1.26
N ASP A 273 -10.16 -32.95 -0.01
CA ASP A 273 -10.97 -33.20 -1.21
C ASP A 273 -12.28 -32.39 -1.22
N LEU A 274 -12.15 -31.07 -1.04
CA LEU A 274 -13.27 -30.15 -0.97
C LEU A 274 -13.24 -29.13 -2.11
N SER A 275 -14.43 -28.51 -2.37
CA SER A 275 -14.46 -27.31 -3.19
C SER A 275 -13.73 -26.17 -2.49
N PHE A 276 -13.18 -25.21 -3.28
CA PHE A 276 -12.55 -24.02 -2.71
C PHE A 276 -13.48 -23.28 -1.72
N LYS A 277 -14.77 -23.12 -2.12
CA LYS A 277 -15.78 -22.44 -1.30
C LYS A 277 -16.03 -23.15 0.04
N ASP A 278 -16.05 -24.49 0.05
CA ASP A 278 -16.25 -25.23 1.30
C ASP A 278 -14.99 -25.22 2.17
N ALA A 279 -13.81 -25.26 1.56
CA ALA A 279 -12.54 -25.11 2.25
C ALA A 279 -12.40 -23.72 2.87
N GLU A 280 -12.81 -22.66 2.15
CA GLU A 280 -12.82 -21.29 2.66
C GLU A 280 -13.74 -21.16 3.90
N LYS A 281 -14.95 -21.71 3.82
CA LYS A 281 -15.87 -21.75 4.97
C LYS A 281 -15.26 -22.47 6.16
N LEU A 282 -14.55 -23.57 5.95
CA LEU A 282 -13.86 -24.29 7.05
C LEU A 282 -12.73 -23.46 7.64
N LYS A 283 -11.91 -22.81 6.80
CA LYS A 283 -10.83 -21.92 7.25
C LYS A 283 -11.37 -20.79 8.12
N LEU A 284 -12.41 -20.09 7.66
CA LEU A 284 -13.03 -18.98 8.38
C LEU A 284 -13.72 -19.39 9.69
N ASN A 285 -14.11 -20.66 9.81
CA ASN A 285 -14.79 -21.21 10.98
C ASN A 285 -13.92 -22.18 11.80
N ILE A 286 -12.61 -22.13 11.67
CA ILE A 286 -11.70 -23.09 12.32
C ILE A 286 -11.79 -23.05 13.85
N ASP A 287 -12.09 -21.87 14.40
CA ASP A 287 -12.23 -21.66 15.84
C ASP A 287 -13.66 -21.89 16.37
N ASN A 288 -14.58 -22.32 15.48
CA ASN A 288 -15.93 -22.64 15.87
C ASN A 288 -15.94 -23.92 16.74
N GLU A 289 -16.46 -23.82 17.95
CA GLU A 289 -16.57 -24.92 18.92
C GLU A 289 -17.39 -26.13 18.40
N ASN A 290 -18.28 -25.91 17.42
CA ASN A 290 -19.10 -26.96 16.84
C ASN A 290 -18.38 -27.77 15.76
N LEU A 291 -17.17 -27.40 15.38
CA LEU A 291 -16.38 -28.14 14.38
C LEU A 291 -15.91 -29.48 14.98
N LYS A 292 -16.19 -30.60 14.27
CA LYS A 292 -15.75 -31.93 14.72
C LYS A 292 -14.24 -31.96 14.93
N PRO A 293 -13.73 -32.45 16.08
CA PRO A 293 -12.29 -32.44 16.38
C PRO A 293 -11.41 -33.11 15.30
N SER A 294 -11.93 -34.16 14.66
CA SER A 294 -11.21 -34.84 13.56
C SER A 294 -11.10 -33.96 12.30
N VAL A 295 -12.08 -33.14 12.00
CA VAL A 295 -12.05 -32.20 10.88
C VAL A 295 -11.11 -31.04 11.23
N LYS A 296 -11.23 -30.46 12.43
CA LYS A 296 -10.36 -29.39 12.91
C LYS A 296 -8.89 -29.81 12.81
N LYS A 297 -8.53 -31.01 13.29
CA LYS A 297 -7.16 -31.53 13.20
C LYS A 297 -6.63 -31.61 11.76
N LYS A 298 -7.48 -32.00 10.78
CA LYS A 298 -7.07 -32.04 9.37
C LYS A 298 -6.88 -30.65 8.78
N VAL A 299 -7.79 -29.72 9.08
CA VAL A 299 -7.69 -28.33 8.66
C VAL A 299 -6.46 -27.68 9.26
N ASP A 300 -6.20 -27.88 10.56
CA ASP A 300 -5.00 -27.40 11.25
C ASP A 300 -3.72 -27.90 10.57
N ALA A 301 -3.65 -29.17 10.21
CA ALA A 301 -2.49 -29.75 9.53
C ALA A 301 -2.30 -29.16 8.11
N ALA A 302 -3.39 -28.90 7.39
CA ALA A 302 -3.33 -28.26 6.07
C ALA A 302 -2.84 -26.81 6.18
N ILE A 303 -3.34 -26.07 7.18
CA ILE A 303 -2.90 -24.70 7.43
C ILE A 303 -1.40 -24.68 7.80
N ASP A 304 -0.94 -25.58 8.66
CA ASP A 304 0.46 -25.64 9.10
C ASP A 304 1.43 -25.90 7.92
N LYS A 305 1.05 -26.67 6.91
CA LYS A 305 1.85 -26.86 5.68
C LYS A 305 2.07 -25.54 4.92
N THR A 306 0.99 -24.78 4.70
CA THR A 306 1.09 -23.50 4.02
C THR A 306 1.82 -22.47 4.87
N LEU A 307 1.63 -22.51 6.18
CA LEU A 307 2.24 -21.59 7.13
C LEU A 307 3.78 -21.71 7.17
N GLU A 308 4.34 -22.94 7.04
CA GLU A 308 5.80 -23.13 6.89
C GLU A 308 6.33 -22.41 5.63
N VAL A 309 5.66 -22.60 4.49
CA VAL A 309 6.07 -21.96 3.24
C VAL A 309 5.91 -20.43 3.33
N TRP A 310 4.81 -19.96 3.94
CA TRP A 310 4.57 -18.54 4.13
C TRP A 310 5.62 -17.88 5.03
N LEU A 311 6.01 -18.53 6.15
CA LEU A 311 7.07 -18.03 7.01
C LEU A 311 8.42 -17.94 6.29
N SER A 312 8.76 -18.95 5.49
CA SER A 312 9.97 -18.88 4.65
C SER A 312 9.90 -17.72 3.64
N GLY A 313 8.71 -17.41 3.13
CA GLY A 313 8.50 -16.20 2.30
C GLY A 313 8.74 -14.91 3.05
N VAL A 314 8.29 -14.82 4.31
CA VAL A 314 8.54 -13.66 5.19
C VAL A 314 10.04 -13.53 5.50
N GLU A 315 10.71 -14.63 5.85
CA GLU A 315 12.17 -14.66 6.09
C GLU A 315 12.95 -14.17 4.87
N LEU A 316 12.62 -14.70 3.69
CA LEU A 316 13.27 -14.32 2.44
C LEU A 316 13.05 -12.83 2.14
N ALA A 317 11.80 -12.36 2.24
CA ALA A 317 11.45 -10.96 2.00
C ALA A 317 12.18 -10.01 2.94
N LEU A 318 12.30 -10.36 4.23
CA LEU A 318 12.99 -9.53 5.23
C LEU A 318 14.51 -9.59 5.08
N ASN A 319 15.06 -10.71 4.62
CA ASN A 319 16.50 -10.82 4.36
C ASN A 319 16.96 -10.00 3.12
N ASP A 320 16.04 -9.67 2.25
CA ASP A 320 16.30 -8.91 1.01
C ASP A 320 16.35 -7.37 1.21
N PHE A 321 16.32 -6.88 2.47
CA PHE A 321 16.49 -5.47 2.78
C PHE A 321 17.97 -5.15 3.06
N ASP A 322 18.79 -5.13 1.99
CA ASP A 322 20.25 -4.92 2.08
C ASP A 322 20.67 -3.55 2.67
N ASN A 323 19.72 -2.58 2.72
CA ASN A 323 20.01 -1.23 3.22
C ASN A 323 19.74 -1.06 4.70
N VAL A 324 19.33 -2.13 5.40
CA VAL A 324 18.92 -2.08 6.80
C VAL A 324 19.85 -2.94 7.65
N ASP A 325 20.72 -2.32 8.45
CA ASP A 325 21.64 -3.04 9.33
C ASP A 325 20.90 -3.88 10.39
N TYR A 326 19.76 -3.37 10.89
CA TYR A 326 18.93 -4.04 11.89
C TYR A 326 17.45 -3.88 11.56
N LEU A 327 16.72 -4.97 11.57
CA LEU A 327 15.27 -4.96 11.38
C LEU A 327 14.53 -4.40 12.60
N PRO A 328 13.48 -3.59 12.38
CA PRO A 328 12.58 -3.15 13.45
C PRO A 328 11.96 -4.34 14.17
N ASN A 329 11.95 -4.33 15.49
CA ASN A 329 11.34 -5.40 16.28
C ASN A 329 9.82 -5.27 16.45
N ARG A 330 9.20 -4.18 15.95
CA ARG A 330 7.76 -4.00 15.93
C ARG A 330 7.20 -4.43 14.59
N ILE A 331 6.31 -5.43 14.59
CA ILE A 331 5.63 -5.93 13.40
C ILE A 331 4.15 -5.58 13.53
N LEU A 332 3.64 -4.84 12.56
CA LEU A 332 2.26 -4.39 12.49
C LEU A 332 1.56 -5.08 11.33
N LEU A 333 0.44 -5.75 11.63
CA LEU A 333 -0.31 -6.55 10.68
C LEU A 333 -1.58 -5.82 10.23
N CYS A 334 -1.90 -5.96 8.95
CA CYS A 334 -3.19 -5.60 8.37
C CYS A 334 -3.59 -6.62 7.28
N GLY A 335 -4.71 -6.35 6.59
CA GLY A 335 -5.24 -7.21 5.54
C GLY A 335 -6.02 -8.41 6.05
N GLY A 336 -6.94 -8.91 5.21
CA GLY A 336 -7.88 -9.97 5.58
C GLY A 336 -7.25 -11.32 5.90
N GLY A 337 -6.12 -11.65 5.28
CA GLY A 337 -5.38 -12.90 5.56
C GLY A 337 -4.78 -12.94 6.96
N SER A 338 -4.43 -11.78 7.53
CA SER A 338 -3.88 -11.69 8.88
C SER A 338 -4.90 -12.06 9.98
N SER A 339 -6.20 -12.07 9.65
CA SER A 339 -7.26 -12.55 10.55
C SER A 339 -7.16 -14.05 10.88
N LEU A 340 -6.36 -14.83 10.13
CA LEU A 340 -6.08 -16.22 10.48
C LEU A 340 -5.14 -16.24 11.69
N GLN A 341 -5.68 -16.54 12.88
CA GLN A 341 -4.95 -16.48 14.16
C GLN A 341 -3.63 -17.26 14.16
N LYS A 342 -3.57 -18.39 13.46
CA LYS A 342 -2.35 -19.19 13.31
C LYS A 342 -1.17 -18.42 12.71
N ILE A 343 -1.42 -17.44 11.84
CA ILE A 343 -0.37 -16.56 11.30
C ILE A 343 0.24 -15.72 12.42
N THR A 344 -0.61 -15.06 13.21
CA THR A 344 -0.17 -14.23 14.34
C THR A 344 0.53 -15.05 15.43
N GLU A 345 0.01 -16.24 15.73
CA GLU A 345 0.63 -17.16 16.66
C GLU A 345 2.01 -17.63 16.18
N ALA A 346 2.14 -17.97 14.90
CA ALA A 346 3.40 -18.41 14.33
C ALA A 346 4.46 -17.31 14.36
N LEU A 347 4.10 -16.08 14.00
CA LEU A 347 5.00 -14.92 14.09
C LEU A 347 5.48 -14.65 15.54
N LYS A 348 4.66 -14.96 16.55
CA LYS A 348 5.00 -14.75 17.98
C LYS A 348 5.79 -15.90 18.59
N THR A 349 5.59 -17.14 18.11
CA THR A 349 6.05 -18.34 18.83
C THR A 349 7.11 -19.16 18.11
N ARG A 350 7.12 -19.17 16.76
CA ARG A 350 8.07 -19.95 15.98
C ARG A 350 9.45 -19.27 15.90
N ARG A 351 10.49 -20.04 15.53
CA ARG A 351 11.89 -19.58 15.50
C ARG A 351 12.31 -18.92 14.19
N TRP A 352 11.35 -18.49 13.40
CA TRP A 352 11.58 -17.87 12.09
C TRP A 352 12.54 -16.64 12.10
N PRO A 353 12.61 -15.80 13.17
CA PRO A 353 13.46 -14.61 13.12
C PRO A 353 14.92 -14.88 13.57
N GLU A 354 15.32 -16.15 13.85
CA GLU A 354 16.63 -16.42 14.45
C GLU A 354 17.81 -16.06 13.54
N ASP A 355 17.65 -16.20 12.21
CA ASP A 355 18.68 -15.91 11.21
C ASP A 355 18.57 -14.48 10.62
N LEU A 356 17.62 -13.69 11.10
CA LEU A 356 17.40 -12.31 10.65
C LEU A 356 18.03 -11.30 11.62
N PRO A 357 18.45 -10.11 11.13
CA PRO A 357 19.17 -9.12 11.95
C PRO A 357 18.24 -8.35 12.92
N PHE A 358 17.45 -9.08 13.72
CA PHE A 358 16.68 -8.50 14.81
C PHE A 358 17.57 -8.35 16.08
N THR A 359 17.55 -7.15 16.65
CA THR A 359 18.26 -6.92 17.95
C THR A 359 17.47 -7.41 19.15
N LYS A 360 16.15 -7.59 19.01
CA LYS A 360 15.23 -8.06 20.04
C LYS A 360 14.15 -8.94 19.39
N LYS A 361 13.53 -9.81 20.19
CA LYS A 361 12.39 -10.62 19.73
C LYS A 361 11.28 -9.71 19.16
N PRO A 362 10.76 -10.00 17.96
CA PRO A 362 9.67 -9.24 17.36
C PRO A 362 8.41 -9.20 18.23
N VAL A 363 7.76 -8.05 18.27
CA VAL A 363 6.46 -7.82 18.89
C VAL A 363 5.43 -7.62 17.80
N VAL A 364 4.43 -8.49 17.73
CA VAL A 364 3.43 -8.55 16.67
C VAL A 364 2.10 -7.99 17.17
N GLN A 365 1.55 -7.01 16.46
CA GLN A 365 0.29 -6.33 16.76
C GLN A 365 -0.48 -6.07 15.47
N TYR A 366 -1.79 -5.85 15.56
CA TYR A 366 -2.59 -5.33 14.44
C TYR A 366 -2.53 -3.82 14.40
N ILE A 367 -2.67 -3.26 13.20
CA ILE A 367 -2.96 -1.83 13.00
C ILE A 367 -4.46 -1.66 13.23
N ASN A 368 -4.85 -0.81 14.17
CA ASN A 368 -6.26 -0.48 14.34
C ASN A 368 -6.59 0.75 13.50
N PRO A 369 -7.75 0.80 12.82
CA PRO A 369 -8.20 2.00 12.11
C PRO A 369 -8.19 3.27 12.96
N SER A 370 -8.50 3.15 14.27
CA SER A 370 -8.45 4.25 15.23
C SER A 370 -7.06 4.81 15.52
N ASP A 371 -6.00 4.07 15.17
CA ASP A 371 -4.60 4.51 15.35
C ASP A 371 -4.12 5.35 14.15
N ILE A 372 -4.93 5.43 13.09
CA ILE A 372 -4.61 6.17 11.86
C ILE A 372 -4.98 7.64 12.06
N THR A 373 -3.99 8.52 11.96
CA THR A 373 -4.20 9.96 12.17
C THR A 373 -4.72 10.66 10.93
N GLY A 374 -5.63 11.65 11.12
CA GLY A 374 -6.17 12.49 10.04
C GLY A 374 -7.19 11.78 9.14
N ILE A 375 -7.68 10.59 9.54
CA ILE A 375 -8.79 9.89 8.89
C ILE A 375 -9.78 9.47 9.98
N ILE A 376 -11.02 9.91 9.84
CA ILE A 376 -12.11 9.64 10.79
C ILE A 376 -13.19 8.83 10.09
N ASP A 377 -13.61 7.73 10.68
CA ASP A 377 -14.77 6.98 10.22
C ASP A 377 -16.04 7.53 10.84
N GLU A 378 -16.92 8.13 10.03
CA GLU A 378 -18.26 8.60 10.45
C GLU A 378 -19.35 7.54 10.22
N THR A 379 -19.02 6.43 9.53
CA THR A 379 -19.99 5.37 9.21
C THR A 379 -20.12 4.33 10.31
N GLY A 380 -19.05 4.06 11.05
CA GLY A 380 -18.94 2.98 12.03
C GLY A 380 -18.65 1.61 11.42
N ASP A 381 -18.43 1.51 10.11
CA ASP A 381 -18.20 0.27 9.38
C ASP A 381 -16.72 -0.05 9.15
N VAL A 382 -15.82 0.92 9.38
CA VAL A 382 -14.36 0.74 9.31
C VAL A 382 -13.83 0.34 10.69
N SER A 383 -14.08 -0.90 11.10
CA SER A 383 -13.88 -1.32 12.49
C SER A 383 -12.63 -2.16 12.73
N ASP A 384 -11.97 -2.67 11.70
CA ASP A 384 -10.87 -3.61 11.84
C ASP A 384 -9.69 -3.36 10.87
N HIS A 385 -8.60 -4.09 11.10
CA HIS A 385 -7.35 -3.99 10.35
C HIS A 385 -7.46 -4.33 8.86
N THR A 386 -8.59 -4.85 8.38
CA THR A 386 -8.77 -5.19 6.96
C THR A 386 -8.99 -3.96 6.08
N PHE A 387 -9.29 -2.81 6.66
CA PHE A 387 -9.50 -1.54 5.94
C PHE A 387 -8.25 -0.65 5.85
N VAL A 388 -7.19 -1.00 6.55
CA VAL A 388 -6.00 -0.14 6.69
C VAL A 388 -5.43 0.26 5.33
N THR A 389 -5.38 -0.66 4.38
CA THR A 389 -4.90 -0.41 3.01
C THR A 389 -5.79 0.60 2.28
N ALA A 390 -7.11 0.41 2.32
CA ALA A 390 -8.06 1.35 1.72
C ALA A 390 -7.97 2.76 2.35
N MET A 391 -7.78 2.85 3.68
CA MET A 391 -7.52 4.13 4.37
C MET A 391 -6.18 4.74 3.95
N GLY A 392 -5.14 3.91 3.80
CA GLY A 392 -3.84 4.37 3.30
C GLY A 392 -3.91 4.94 1.88
N LEU A 393 -4.73 4.35 1.02
CA LEU A 393 -5.00 4.89 -0.32
C LEU A 393 -5.68 6.27 -0.26
N LEU A 394 -6.66 6.46 0.62
CA LEU A 394 -7.25 7.80 0.86
C LEU A 394 -6.16 8.80 1.28
N ARG A 395 -5.25 8.39 2.15
CA ARG A 395 -4.16 9.26 2.60
C ARG A 395 -3.23 9.65 1.45
N VAL A 396 -2.82 8.69 0.60
CA VAL A 396 -2.00 8.98 -0.58
C VAL A 396 -2.71 9.94 -1.52
N GLY A 397 -4.01 9.76 -1.76
CA GLY A 397 -4.81 10.66 -2.58
C GLY A 397 -4.88 12.07 -2.03
N TYR A 398 -5.15 12.19 -0.74
CA TYR A 398 -5.17 13.48 -0.04
C TYR A 398 -3.82 14.21 -0.17
N ASP A 399 -2.72 13.52 0.13
CA ASP A 399 -1.37 14.07 0.00
C ASP A 399 -1.07 14.52 -1.45
N THR A 400 -1.58 13.78 -2.44
CA THR A 400 -1.42 14.09 -3.87
C THR A 400 -2.18 15.36 -4.25
N ILE A 401 -3.43 15.51 -3.81
CA ILE A 401 -4.28 16.65 -4.11
C ILE A 401 -3.74 17.92 -3.44
N ILE A 402 -3.45 17.89 -2.14
CA ILE A 402 -2.90 19.05 -1.41
C ILE A 402 -1.55 19.46 -1.99
N GLY A 403 -0.66 18.50 -2.25
CA GLY A 403 0.61 18.79 -2.89
C GLY A 403 0.49 19.47 -4.26
N SER A 404 -0.67 19.38 -4.92
CA SER A 404 -0.93 20.06 -6.19
C SER A 404 -1.50 21.48 -6.02
N GLN A 405 -2.15 21.79 -4.89
CA GLN A 405 -2.81 23.09 -4.66
C GLN A 405 -1.91 24.16 -4.02
N ASP A 406 -1.04 23.78 -3.05
CA ASP A 406 -0.28 24.73 -2.23
C ASP A 406 1.16 24.99 -2.73
N GLY A 407 1.32 25.54 -3.91
CA GLY A 407 2.59 25.70 -4.61
C GLY A 407 3.58 26.78 -4.11
N ASN A 408 3.52 27.28 -2.89
CA ASN A 408 4.35 28.42 -2.45
C ASN A 408 5.48 28.11 -1.47
N SER A 409 5.46 27.01 -0.73
CA SER A 409 6.58 26.61 0.12
C SER A 409 7.64 25.84 -0.65
N LEU A 410 8.91 26.05 -0.32
CA LEU A 410 10.04 25.37 -0.97
C LEU A 410 10.07 23.87 -0.65
N VAL A 411 9.64 23.51 0.56
CA VAL A 411 9.49 22.10 0.99
C VAL A 411 8.37 21.42 0.18
N GLU A 412 7.27 22.13 -0.06
CA GLU A 412 6.16 21.66 -0.90
C GLU A 412 6.58 21.49 -2.36
N LYS A 413 7.44 22.39 -2.88
CA LYS A 413 8.00 22.21 -4.23
C LYS A 413 8.89 20.98 -4.34
N VAL A 414 9.76 20.73 -3.37
CA VAL A 414 10.57 19.49 -3.32
C VAL A 414 9.66 18.27 -3.12
N ASN A 415 8.67 18.34 -2.25
CA ASN A 415 7.67 17.28 -2.08
C ASN A 415 6.82 17.07 -3.34
N ARG A 416 6.51 18.13 -4.11
CA ARG A 416 5.80 18.02 -5.40
C ARG A 416 6.63 17.28 -6.45
N LEU A 417 7.93 17.52 -6.51
CA LEU A 417 8.84 16.80 -7.40
C LEU A 417 8.97 15.31 -7.07
N LEU A 418 8.63 14.95 -5.82
CA LEU A 418 8.65 13.58 -5.32
C LEU A 418 7.25 12.92 -5.35
N LYS A 419 6.20 13.70 -5.64
CA LYS A 419 4.81 13.24 -5.76
C LYS A 419 4.48 13.09 -7.23
N ILE A 420 4.68 11.93 -7.79
CA ILE A 420 4.15 11.52 -9.09
C ILE A 420 3.14 10.41 -8.84
#